data_1e7c030e050675d9fc12a34579d88a91
#
_entry.id   1e7c030e050675d9fc12a34579d88a91
#
_cell.length_a   1.000
_cell.length_b   1.000
_cell.length_c   1.000
_cell.angle_alpha   90.00
_cell.angle_beta   90.00
_cell.angle_gamma   90.00
#
_symmetry.space_group_name_H-M   'P 1'
#
loop_
_entity.id
_entity.type
_entity.pdbx_description
1 polymer ?
#
loop_
_entity_poly.entity_id
_entity_poly.type
_entity_poly.pdbx_seq_one_letter_code
_entity_poly.pdbx_strand_id
1 'polypeptide(L)'
;MNLSKKFCKNFLQKSFAIYGLGKTGSSTLKFLKEKKITSICIWDDNLKIRDQHNQKKKNSEISFKKKLDLVDFIVISPGISIEKSSLKKELLKNKHKIITDLDIFYILNPRVKSIIVTGTNGKSTTCKIIQHILATRYKNVYLGGNIGKPILDLKFNKNSIAIIEASSFQLAYSNYIRAKYAILLNISNDHLDWHITKSNYINSKFRIFKNQKKSDFAFLDNKQLINIYKKKKLKGNLNIISNKNFKLIKIKIKNIYFETNINNQNLVFAYHLIKKLKISDNTFINSMNTFKGLDHRYQIIYKNKFITCINDSKATSFDATKHALMNSKNIYWILGGLPKRGDIFNFKNFKKNIIRGYVIGRNINFYKKNLKKKIDFVISKTLQKAIIQICFSIKYDKKKNKVILFSPSAASYDQYKNFEERGDEFKKLIKLYARKYF
;
A
#
# COMPACT_ATOMS: atom_id res chain seq x y z
N MET A 1 -20.75 7.57 -16.11
CA MET A 1 -22.02 6.93 -15.76
C MET A 1 -22.62 7.70 -14.59
N ASN A 2 -23.85 8.26 -14.73
CA ASN A 2 -24.56 8.84 -13.59
C ASN A 2 -25.28 7.69 -12.88
N LEU A 3 -24.77 7.29 -11.70
CA LEU A 3 -25.51 6.37 -10.84
C LEU A 3 -26.78 7.07 -10.39
N SER A 4 -27.94 6.68 -10.92
CA SER A 4 -29.22 7.25 -10.51
C SER A 4 -29.53 6.84 -9.06
N LYS A 5 -30.29 7.67 -8.33
CA LYS A 5 -30.78 7.30 -6.99
C LYS A 5 -31.53 5.96 -7.02
N LYS A 6 -32.25 5.68 -8.10
CA LYS A 6 -32.97 4.42 -8.37
C LYS A 6 -32.00 3.24 -8.43
N PHE A 7 -30.86 3.37 -9.15
CA PHE A 7 -29.84 2.31 -9.21
C PHE A 7 -29.25 2.00 -7.82
N CYS A 8 -28.92 3.03 -7.04
CA CYS A 8 -28.36 2.84 -5.68
C CYS A 8 -29.36 2.15 -4.73
N LYS A 9 -30.67 2.47 -4.82
CA LYS A 9 -31.71 1.77 -4.03
C LYS A 9 -31.87 0.33 -4.49
N ASN A 10 -31.96 0.09 -5.79
CA ASN A 10 -32.14 -1.25 -6.36
C ASN A 10 -30.89 -2.14 -6.13
N PHE A 11 -29.68 -1.56 -5.98
CA PHE A 11 -28.46 -2.32 -5.72
C PHE A 11 -28.55 -3.16 -4.46
N LEU A 12 -29.17 -2.65 -3.39
CA LEU A 12 -29.33 -3.36 -2.13
C LEU A 12 -30.38 -4.49 -2.17
N GLN A 13 -31.14 -4.60 -3.24
CA GLN A 13 -32.13 -5.67 -3.48
C GLN A 13 -31.54 -6.80 -4.34
N LYS A 14 -30.28 -6.68 -4.74
CA LYS A 14 -29.60 -7.61 -5.63
C LYS A 14 -29.00 -8.81 -4.90
N SER A 15 -28.74 -9.87 -5.64
CA SER A 15 -28.06 -11.07 -5.17
C SER A 15 -26.56 -11.01 -5.41
N PHE A 16 -25.76 -11.57 -4.48
CA PHE A 16 -24.33 -11.46 -4.49
C PHE A 16 -23.62 -12.81 -4.32
N ALA A 17 -22.57 -13.03 -5.11
CA ALA A 17 -21.56 -14.04 -4.84
C ALA A 17 -20.29 -13.35 -4.38
N ILE A 18 -19.68 -13.81 -3.26
CA ILE A 18 -18.41 -13.29 -2.77
C ILE A 18 -17.35 -14.37 -2.94
N TYR A 19 -16.33 -14.09 -3.73
CA TYR A 19 -15.19 -14.97 -3.94
C TYR A 19 -13.92 -14.42 -3.27
N GLY A 20 -13.39 -15.19 -2.32
CA GLY A 20 -12.30 -14.83 -1.43
C GLY A 20 -12.81 -14.18 -0.14
N LEU A 21 -12.62 -14.88 1.01
CA LEU A 21 -13.12 -14.48 2.33
C LEU A 21 -12.02 -13.98 3.27
N GLY A 22 -10.91 -13.52 2.71
CA GLY A 22 -9.89 -12.77 3.46
C GLY A 22 -10.45 -11.46 4.01
N LYS A 23 -9.58 -10.57 4.51
CA LYS A 23 -9.97 -9.32 5.18
C LYS A 23 -11.03 -8.51 4.42
N THR A 24 -10.87 -8.33 3.11
CA THR A 24 -11.80 -7.56 2.27
C THR A 24 -13.12 -8.29 2.05
N GLY A 25 -13.07 -9.59 1.73
CA GLY A 25 -14.30 -10.36 1.48
C GLY A 25 -15.14 -10.56 2.74
N SER A 26 -14.50 -10.77 3.89
CA SER A 26 -15.21 -10.84 5.18
C SER A 26 -15.84 -9.51 5.56
N SER A 27 -15.17 -8.38 5.31
CA SER A 27 -15.73 -7.04 5.46
C SER A 27 -16.93 -6.84 4.54
N THR A 28 -16.83 -7.25 3.27
CA THR A 28 -17.94 -7.18 2.32
C THR A 28 -19.14 -8.02 2.78
N LEU A 29 -18.91 -9.26 3.22
CA LEU A 29 -19.96 -10.13 3.73
C LEU A 29 -20.67 -9.50 4.94
N LYS A 30 -19.90 -8.99 5.90
CA LYS A 30 -20.43 -8.29 7.08
C LYS A 30 -21.29 -7.10 6.66
N PHE A 31 -20.77 -6.25 5.77
CA PHE A 31 -21.47 -5.07 5.27
C PHE A 31 -22.80 -5.42 4.60
N LEU A 32 -22.82 -6.42 3.70
CA LEU A 32 -24.03 -6.84 3.01
C LEU A 32 -25.07 -7.41 4.00
N LYS A 33 -24.65 -8.18 5.00
CA LYS A 33 -25.52 -8.69 6.09
C LYS A 33 -26.10 -7.54 6.94
N GLU A 34 -25.30 -6.54 7.31
CA GLU A 34 -25.77 -5.33 8.01
C GLU A 34 -26.79 -4.54 7.19
N LYS A 35 -26.71 -4.62 5.85
CA LYS A 35 -27.73 -4.07 4.93
C LYS A 35 -28.94 -4.98 4.72
N LYS A 36 -29.07 -6.07 5.50
CA LYS A 36 -30.16 -7.07 5.45
C LYS A 36 -30.31 -7.75 4.09
N ILE A 37 -29.22 -7.90 3.34
CA ILE A 37 -29.21 -8.65 2.08
C ILE A 37 -29.13 -10.13 2.43
N THR A 38 -30.11 -10.91 1.99
CA THR A 38 -30.26 -12.35 2.30
C THR A 38 -29.71 -13.24 1.20
N SER A 39 -29.77 -12.78 -0.05
CA SER A 39 -29.30 -13.55 -1.22
C SER A 39 -27.79 -13.39 -1.43
N ILE A 40 -27.01 -14.07 -0.57
CA ILE A 40 -25.55 -14.04 -0.62
C ILE A 40 -25.02 -15.47 -0.66
N CYS A 41 -24.19 -15.79 -1.65
CA CYS A 41 -23.36 -17.00 -1.64
C CYS A 41 -21.88 -16.61 -1.51
N ILE A 42 -21.11 -17.46 -0.85
CA ILE A 42 -19.70 -17.20 -0.54
C ILE A 42 -18.82 -18.38 -0.90
N TRP A 43 -17.57 -18.10 -1.28
CA TRP A 43 -16.56 -19.10 -1.57
C TRP A 43 -15.15 -18.59 -1.29
N ASP A 44 -14.29 -19.47 -0.81
CA ASP A 44 -12.84 -19.27 -0.72
C ASP A 44 -12.16 -20.59 -1.10
N ASP A 45 -11.02 -20.52 -1.80
CA ASP A 45 -10.28 -21.73 -2.19
C ASP A 45 -9.64 -22.41 -0.98
N ASN A 46 -9.40 -21.68 0.11
CA ASN A 46 -8.86 -22.18 1.35
C ASN A 46 -9.96 -22.75 2.26
N LEU A 47 -9.94 -24.06 2.49
CA LEU A 47 -10.86 -24.79 3.35
C LEU A 47 -10.96 -24.21 4.77
N LYS A 48 -9.81 -23.87 5.38
CA LYS A 48 -9.78 -23.32 6.74
C LYS A 48 -10.52 -21.98 6.85
N ILE A 49 -10.49 -21.16 5.79
CA ILE A 49 -11.22 -19.90 5.74
C ILE A 49 -12.72 -20.16 5.57
N ARG A 50 -13.12 -21.15 4.74
CA ARG A 50 -14.52 -21.55 4.60
C ARG A 50 -15.11 -22.05 5.91
N ASP A 51 -14.36 -22.84 6.68
CA ASP A 51 -14.81 -23.39 7.97
C ASP A 51 -15.10 -22.28 9.00
N GLN A 52 -14.32 -21.21 9.01
CA GLN A 52 -14.56 -20.04 9.87
C GLN A 52 -15.90 -19.33 9.59
N HIS A 53 -16.45 -19.53 8.40
CA HIS A 53 -17.74 -18.97 8.00
C HIS A 53 -18.90 -19.98 8.07
N ASN A 54 -18.76 -21.07 8.84
CA ASN A 54 -19.75 -22.16 9.02
C ASN A 54 -20.23 -22.80 7.70
N GLN A 55 -19.35 -22.81 6.69
CA GLN A 55 -19.63 -23.38 5.36
C GLN A 55 -19.28 -24.89 5.28
N LYS A 56 -19.39 -25.61 6.40
CA LYS A 56 -19.16 -27.06 6.42
C LYS A 56 -20.14 -27.76 5.49
N LYS A 57 -19.64 -28.45 4.47
CA LYS A 57 -20.32 -29.43 3.60
C LYS A 57 -21.45 -28.97 2.66
N LYS A 58 -22.17 -27.86 2.87
CA LYS A 58 -23.30 -27.48 2.00
C LYS A 58 -22.97 -26.78 0.70
N ASN A 59 -21.80 -26.17 0.56
CA ASN A 59 -21.38 -25.50 -0.66
C ASN A 59 -20.13 -26.18 -1.25
N SER A 60 -20.35 -27.07 -2.19
CA SER A 60 -19.27 -27.57 -3.06
C SER A 60 -18.88 -26.47 -4.06
N GLU A 61 -17.66 -26.51 -4.59
CA GLU A 61 -17.22 -25.65 -5.69
C GLU A 61 -18.20 -25.70 -6.87
N ILE A 62 -18.75 -26.88 -7.16
CA ILE A 62 -19.75 -27.10 -8.22
C ILE A 62 -21.03 -26.29 -7.95
N SER A 63 -21.52 -26.29 -6.71
CA SER A 63 -22.68 -25.50 -6.30
C SER A 63 -22.41 -23.99 -6.44
N PHE A 64 -21.22 -23.52 -6.04
CA PHE A 64 -20.85 -22.12 -6.18
C PHE A 64 -20.73 -21.72 -7.67
N LYS A 65 -20.12 -22.56 -8.51
CA LYS A 65 -20.04 -22.35 -9.99
C LYS A 65 -21.41 -22.09 -10.60
N LYS A 66 -22.39 -22.95 -10.29
CA LYS A 66 -23.78 -22.79 -10.80
C LYS A 66 -24.40 -21.47 -10.33
N LYS A 67 -24.15 -21.05 -9.09
CA LYS A 67 -24.67 -19.79 -8.55
C LYS A 67 -24.10 -18.54 -9.21
N LEU A 68 -22.88 -18.57 -9.78
CA LEU A 68 -22.32 -17.43 -10.49
C LEU A 68 -23.15 -16.98 -11.69
N ASP A 69 -23.84 -17.89 -12.37
CA ASP A 69 -24.75 -17.56 -13.47
C ASP A 69 -26.06 -16.90 -12.99
N LEU A 70 -26.47 -17.17 -11.76
CA LEU A 70 -27.77 -16.76 -11.21
C LEU A 70 -27.71 -15.43 -10.45
N VAL A 71 -26.58 -15.08 -9.84
CA VAL A 71 -26.46 -13.84 -9.07
C VAL A 71 -26.36 -12.61 -9.96
N ASP A 72 -26.76 -11.46 -9.41
CA ASP A 72 -26.63 -10.17 -10.08
C ASP A 72 -25.19 -9.63 -10.06
N PHE A 73 -24.46 -9.84 -8.97
CA PHE A 73 -23.09 -9.35 -8.79
C PHE A 73 -22.16 -10.41 -8.21
N ILE A 74 -20.92 -10.40 -8.69
CA ILE A 74 -19.82 -11.24 -8.20
C ILE A 74 -18.76 -10.32 -7.61
N VAL A 75 -18.61 -10.33 -6.28
CA VAL A 75 -17.61 -9.56 -5.57
C VAL A 75 -16.31 -10.37 -5.47
N ILE A 76 -15.24 -9.90 -6.10
CA ILE A 76 -13.94 -10.58 -6.08
C ILE A 76 -13.00 -9.86 -5.11
N SER A 77 -12.46 -10.60 -4.16
CA SER A 77 -11.43 -10.11 -3.23
C SER A 77 -10.09 -9.88 -3.95
N PRO A 78 -9.30 -8.86 -3.55
CA PRO A 78 -8.07 -8.47 -4.24
C PRO A 78 -7.01 -9.58 -4.38
N GLY A 79 -7.00 -10.56 -3.46
CA GLY A 79 -6.07 -11.69 -3.51
C GLY A 79 -6.33 -12.66 -4.66
N ILE A 80 -7.56 -12.68 -5.20
CA ILE A 80 -7.98 -13.62 -6.24
C ILE A 80 -7.55 -13.10 -7.61
N SER A 81 -6.72 -13.87 -8.32
CA SER A 81 -6.43 -13.65 -9.74
C SER A 81 -7.35 -14.53 -10.58
N ILE A 82 -8.21 -13.93 -11.40
CA ILE A 82 -9.13 -14.68 -12.28
C ILE A 82 -8.35 -15.61 -13.20
N GLU A 83 -7.22 -15.15 -13.72
CA GLU A 83 -6.38 -15.94 -14.64
C GLU A 83 -5.80 -17.22 -14.02
N LYS A 84 -5.64 -17.25 -12.69
CA LYS A 84 -5.10 -18.39 -11.94
C LYS A 84 -6.14 -19.17 -11.16
N SER A 85 -7.40 -18.74 -11.22
CA SER A 85 -8.50 -19.36 -10.48
C SER A 85 -8.98 -20.64 -11.14
N SER A 86 -9.38 -21.64 -10.33
CA SER A 86 -10.13 -22.81 -10.79
C SER A 86 -11.50 -22.45 -11.41
N LEU A 87 -12.01 -21.26 -11.05
CA LEU A 87 -13.28 -20.70 -11.52
C LEU A 87 -13.11 -19.77 -12.74
N LYS A 88 -11.94 -19.78 -13.39
CA LYS A 88 -11.61 -18.85 -14.50
C LYS A 88 -12.70 -18.81 -15.58
N LYS A 89 -13.13 -19.99 -16.05
CA LYS A 89 -14.12 -20.10 -17.15
C LYS A 89 -15.43 -19.41 -16.78
N GLU A 90 -15.97 -19.71 -15.61
CA GLU A 90 -17.22 -19.17 -15.10
C GLU A 90 -17.12 -17.65 -14.80
N LEU A 91 -16.00 -17.20 -14.25
CA LEU A 91 -15.75 -15.79 -13.98
C LEU A 91 -15.61 -14.97 -15.26
N LEU A 92 -14.95 -15.51 -16.30
CA LEU A 92 -14.84 -14.83 -17.59
C LEU A 92 -16.19 -14.74 -18.30
N LYS A 93 -17.01 -15.80 -18.27
CA LYS A 93 -18.39 -15.80 -18.76
C LYS A 93 -19.24 -14.71 -18.10
N ASN A 94 -19.09 -14.52 -16.79
CA ASN A 94 -19.84 -13.57 -15.97
C ASN A 94 -19.08 -12.25 -15.70
N LYS A 95 -18.09 -11.88 -16.52
CA LYS A 95 -17.22 -10.72 -16.32
C LYS A 95 -17.97 -9.40 -16.13
N HIS A 96 -19.14 -9.24 -16.75
CA HIS A 96 -19.98 -8.07 -16.66
C HIS A 96 -20.60 -7.87 -15.27
N LYS A 97 -20.74 -8.95 -14.46
CA LYS A 97 -21.25 -8.94 -13.08
C LYS A 97 -20.15 -8.66 -12.04
N ILE A 98 -18.88 -8.71 -12.44
CA ILE A 98 -17.77 -8.61 -11.50
C ILE A 98 -17.61 -7.18 -10.98
N ILE A 99 -17.56 -7.06 -9.66
CA ILE A 99 -17.32 -5.82 -8.90
C ILE A 99 -16.34 -6.06 -7.75
N THR A 100 -15.94 -4.99 -7.09
CA THR A 100 -15.08 -5.01 -5.90
C THR A 100 -15.72 -4.27 -4.73
N ASP A 101 -15.11 -4.34 -3.55
CA ASP A 101 -15.47 -3.55 -2.37
C ASP A 101 -15.49 -2.05 -2.68
N LEU A 102 -14.53 -1.58 -3.50
CA LEU A 102 -14.49 -0.18 -3.94
C LEU A 102 -15.71 0.19 -4.78
N ASP A 103 -16.17 -0.70 -5.66
CA ASP A 103 -17.36 -0.45 -6.46
C ASP A 103 -18.61 -0.32 -5.59
N ILE A 104 -18.76 -1.20 -4.60
CA ILE A 104 -19.87 -1.13 -3.63
C ILE A 104 -19.84 0.21 -2.90
N PHE A 105 -18.64 0.65 -2.44
CA PHE A 105 -18.48 1.95 -1.81
C PHE A 105 -18.96 3.10 -2.73
N TYR A 106 -18.50 3.15 -3.98
CA TYR A 106 -18.84 4.23 -4.91
C TYR A 106 -20.30 4.21 -5.35
N ILE A 107 -20.92 3.03 -5.46
CA ILE A 107 -22.35 2.89 -5.76
C ILE A 107 -23.19 3.45 -4.61
N LEU A 108 -22.87 3.09 -3.38
CA LEU A 108 -23.69 3.45 -2.22
C LEU A 108 -23.39 4.84 -1.65
N ASN A 109 -22.21 5.40 -1.94
CA ASN A 109 -21.78 6.70 -1.44
C ASN A 109 -21.45 7.71 -2.56
N PRO A 110 -22.33 7.94 -3.55
CA PRO A 110 -22.03 8.75 -4.74
C PRO A 110 -21.79 10.24 -4.43
N ARG A 111 -22.15 10.71 -3.22
CA ARG A 111 -21.99 12.09 -2.77
C ARG A 111 -20.76 12.30 -1.87
N VAL A 112 -20.16 11.24 -1.37
CA VAL A 112 -18.97 11.34 -0.52
C VAL A 112 -17.79 11.86 -1.35
N LYS A 113 -17.16 12.94 -0.86
CA LYS A 113 -15.95 13.47 -1.49
C LYS A 113 -14.81 12.48 -1.30
N SER A 114 -14.33 11.88 -2.38
CA SER A 114 -13.27 10.87 -2.31
C SER A 114 -11.97 11.33 -2.94
N ILE A 115 -10.85 10.94 -2.30
CA ILE A 115 -9.48 11.09 -2.75
C ILE A 115 -8.93 9.66 -2.87
N ILE A 116 -8.67 9.19 -4.08
CA ILE A 116 -8.10 7.85 -4.31
C ILE A 116 -6.62 7.97 -4.68
N VAL A 117 -5.79 7.16 -4.03
CA VAL A 117 -4.34 7.15 -4.26
C VAL A 117 -3.90 5.73 -4.66
N THR A 118 -3.25 5.63 -5.80
CA THR A 118 -2.57 4.41 -6.25
C THR A 118 -1.16 4.69 -6.74
N GLY A 119 -0.39 3.66 -6.99
CA GLY A 119 1.00 3.70 -7.44
C GLY A 119 1.71 2.41 -7.07
N THR A 120 2.93 2.22 -7.52
CA THR A 120 3.75 1.11 -7.03
C THR A 120 4.22 1.42 -5.62
N ASN A 121 4.85 2.56 -5.40
CA ASN A 121 5.39 3.00 -4.12
C ASN A 121 4.73 4.31 -3.64
N GLY A 122 4.81 4.60 -2.34
CA GLY A 122 4.38 5.89 -1.77
C GLY A 122 2.90 6.01 -1.39
N LYS A 123 2.03 5.08 -1.80
CA LYS A 123 0.57 5.13 -1.56
C LYS A 123 0.19 5.46 -0.12
N SER A 124 0.60 4.62 0.82
CA SER A 124 0.23 4.77 2.23
C SER A 124 0.78 6.06 2.84
N THR A 125 2.00 6.44 2.48
CA THR A 125 2.62 7.70 2.92
C THR A 125 1.80 8.88 2.44
N THR A 126 1.48 8.94 1.15
CA THR A 126 0.66 10.00 0.57
C THR A 126 -0.73 10.08 1.21
N CYS A 127 -1.39 8.93 1.40
CA CYS A 127 -2.70 8.87 2.07
C CYS A 127 -2.63 9.41 3.50
N LYS A 128 -1.60 9.04 4.27
CA LYS A 128 -1.41 9.52 5.64
C LYS A 128 -1.06 10.99 5.73
N ILE A 129 -0.23 11.50 4.82
CA ILE A 129 0.06 12.93 4.70
C ILE A 129 -1.26 13.70 4.45
N ILE A 130 -2.05 13.26 3.48
CA ILE A 130 -3.34 13.89 3.15
C ILE A 130 -4.28 13.81 4.34
N GLN A 131 -4.38 12.67 5.01
CA GLN A 131 -5.21 12.50 6.21
C GLN A 131 -4.80 13.48 7.31
N HIS A 132 -3.50 13.58 7.60
CA HIS A 132 -2.97 14.44 8.64
C HIS A 132 -3.30 15.91 8.39
N ILE A 133 -3.14 16.39 7.16
CA ILE A 133 -3.48 17.76 6.77
C ILE A 133 -4.99 18.00 6.85
N LEU A 134 -5.81 17.09 6.31
CA LEU A 134 -7.25 17.30 6.26
C LEU A 134 -7.89 17.23 7.66
N ALA A 135 -7.33 16.43 8.55
CA ALA A 135 -7.80 16.31 9.94
C ALA A 135 -7.65 17.62 10.74
N THR A 136 -6.77 18.54 10.32
CA THR A 136 -6.67 19.86 10.96
C THR A 136 -7.86 20.79 10.63
N ARG A 137 -8.59 20.50 9.55
CA ARG A 137 -9.66 21.36 9.03
C ARG A 137 -11.04 20.71 8.97
N TYR A 138 -11.09 19.38 8.86
CA TYR A 138 -12.33 18.62 8.68
C TYR A 138 -12.46 17.55 9.75
N LYS A 139 -13.63 17.47 10.41
CA LYS A 139 -13.89 16.47 11.45
C LYS A 139 -14.07 15.04 10.91
N ASN A 140 -14.66 14.90 9.73
CA ASN A 140 -15.06 13.59 9.17
C ASN A 140 -14.13 13.15 8.03
N VAL A 141 -12.85 12.90 8.36
CA VAL A 141 -11.82 12.44 7.42
C VAL A 141 -11.48 10.98 7.72
N TYR A 142 -11.80 10.10 6.79
CA TYR A 142 -11.61 8.65 6.94
C TYR A 142 -10.58 8.14 5.95
N LEU A 143 -9.68 7.28 6.43
CA LEU A 143 -8.68 6.59 5.62
C LEU A 143 -8.94 5.09 5.64
N GLY A 144 -9.05 4.47 4.47
CA GLY A 144 -9.25 3.04 4.34
C GLY A 144 -8.90 2.49 2.95
N GLY A 145 -9.31 1.25 2.71
CA GLY A 145 -9.01 0.49 1.51
C GLY A 145 -7.87 -0.50 1.73
N ASN A 146 -6.80 -0.40 0.94
CA ASN A 146 -5.62 -1.28 1.06
C ASN A 146 -4.78 -1.01 2.33
N ILE A 147 -4.99 0.10 3.01
CA ILE A 147 -4.36 0.45 4.29
C ILE A 147 -5.42 0.56 5.39
N GLY A 148 -5.06 0.12 6.60
CA GLY A 148 -5.93 0.27 7.77
C GLY A 148 -7.16 -0.64 7.70
N LYS A 149 -8.36 -0.04 7.73
CA LYS A 149 -9.63 -0.76 7.64
C LYS A 149 -10.09 -0.91 6.19
N PRO A 150 -10.70 -2.03 5.81
CA PRO A 150 -11.44 -2.13 4.55
C PRO A 150 -12.42 -0.98 4.40
N ILE A 151 -12.65 -0.54 3.16
CA ILE A 151 -13.46 0.66 2.92
C ILE A 151 -14.91 0.50 3.40
N LEU A 152 -15.46 -0.71 3.35
CA LEU A 152 -16.83 -1.01 3.78
C LEU A 152 -17.01 -1.09 5.30
N ASP A 153 -15.92 -1.19 6.08
CA ASP A 153 -15.96 -1.10 7.56
C ASP A 153 -16.07 0.34 8.06
N LEU A 154 -15.97 1.33 7.18
CA LEU A 154 -16.03 2.75 7.52
C LEU A 154 -17.45 3.27 7.30
N LYS A 155 -17.93 4.08 8.26
CA LYS A 155 -19.26 4.72 8.17
C LYS A 155 -19.13 6.14 7.63
N PHE A 156 -19.77 6.41 6.51
CA PHE A 156 -19.72 7.71 5.82
C PHE A 156 -21.05 8.43 5.91
N ASN A 157 -20.98 9.76 6.01
CA ASN A 157 -22.09 10.67 5.84
C ASN A 157 -21.81 11.65 4.70
N LYS A 158 -22.76 12.52 4.37
CA LYS A 158 -22.64 13.48 3.25
C LYS A 158 -21.48 14.47 3.37
N ASN A 159 -21.00 14.73 4.60
CA ASN A 159 -19.90 15.65 4.89
C ASN A 159 -18.55 14.94 5.07
N SER A 160 -18.52 13.63 4.86
CA SER A 160 -17.30 12.85 4.98
C SER A 160 -16.36 13.07 3.79
N ILE A 161 -15.04 13.03 4.09
CA ILE A 161 -13.99 12.91 3.09
C ILE A 161 -13.38 11.51 3.21
N ALA A 162 -13.48 10.73 2.13
CA ALA A 162 -12.90 9.40 2.06
C ALA A 162 -11.53 9.47 1.37
N ILE A 163 -10.47 9.10 2.10
CA ILE A 163 -9.14 8.91 1.53
C ILE A 163 -8.97 7.41 1.33
N ILE A 164 -8.75 6.98 0.09
CA ILE A 164 -8.76 5.57 -0.30
C ILE A 164 -7.39 5.20 -0.85
N GLU A 165 -6.67 4.33 -0.14
CA GLU A 165 -5.54 3.65 -0.73
C GLU A 165 -6.04 2.49 -1.59
N ALA A 166 -5.74 2.49 -2.89
CA ALA A 166 -6.15 1.43 -3.80
C ALA A 166 -4.94 0.66 -4.36
N SER A 167 -4.94 -0.66 -4.16
CA SER A 167 -3.98 -1.58 -4.80
C SER A 167 -4.34 -1.82 -6.26
N SER A 168 -3.35 -2.25 -7.06
CA SER A 168 -3.62 -2.67 -8.43
C SER A 168 -4.56 -3.88 -8.52
N PHE A 169 -4.57 -4.72 -7.49
CA PHE A 169 -5.45 -5.89 -7.38
C PHE A 169 -6.92 -5.49 -7.23
N GLN A 170 -7.24 -4.57 -6.30
CA GLN A 170 -8.58 -4.01 -6.16
C GLN A 170 -9.03 -3.33 -7.45
N LEU A 171 -8.14 -2.55 -8.05
CA LEU A 171 -8.45 -1.79 -9.26
C LEU A 171 -8.64 -2.67 -10.49
N ALA A 172 -8.02 -3.85 -10.58
CA ALA A 172 -8.08 -4.71 -11.76
C ALA A 172 -9.52 -5.11 -12.15
N TYR A 173 -10.41 -5.22 -11.18
CA TYR A 173 -11.80 -5.62 -11.39
C TYR A 173 -12.82 -4.53 -11.08
N SER A 174 -12.38 -3.35 -10.60
CA SER A 174 -13.28 -2.25 -10.29
C SER A 174 -13.83 -1.57 -11.55
N ASN A 175 -15.12 -1.26 -11.57
CA ASN A 175 -15.81 -0.66 -12.71
C ASN A 175 -16.51 0.66 -12.40
N TYR A 176 -16.91 0.90 -11.13
CA TYR A 176 -17.76 2.03 -10.73
C TYR A 176 -17.01 3.15 -10.01
N ILE A 177 -15.69 3.05 -9.88
CA ILE A 177 -14.85 4.07 -9.21
C ILE A 177 -15.02 5.42 -9.92
N ARG A 178 -15.46 6.44 -9.16
CA ARG A 178 -15.47 7.84 -9.56
C ARG A 178 -14.97 8.70 -8.42
N ALA A 179 -13.66 8.88 -8.34
CA ALA A 179 -13.06 9.74 -7.34
C ALA A 179 -13.07 11.20 -7.76
N LYS A 180 -13.39 12.11 -6.80
CA LYS A 180 -13.27 13.57 -7.01
C LYS A 180 -11.83 13.97 -7.27
N TYR A 181 -10.90 13.34 -6.55
CA TYR A 181 -9.45 13.53 -6.70
C TYR A 181 -8.79 12.17 -6.86
N ALA A 182 -8.12 11.94 -7.96
CA ALA A 182 -7.43 10.68 -8.25
C ALA A 182 -5.93 10.93 -8.45
N ILE A 183 -5.10 10.22 -7.69
CA ILE A 183 -3.64 10.37 -7.68
C ILE A 183 -3.00 9.04 -8.10
N LEU A 184 -2.23 9.07 -9.19
CA LEU A 184 -1.34 7.98 -9.59
C LEU A 184 0.10 8.44 -9.43
N LEU A 185 0.78 7.95 -8.38
CA LEU A 185 2.10 8.41 -7.96
C LEU A 185 3.20 8.00 -8.94
N ASN A 186 3.31 6.69 -9.17
CA ASN A 186 4.37 6.10 -9.99
C ASN A 186 4.00 4.68 -10.42
N ILE A 187 4.70 4.20 -11.45
CA ILE A 187 4.64 2.81 -11.90
C ILE A 187 6.05 2.29 -12.10
N SER A 188 6.42 1.24 -11.39
CA SER A 188 7.59 0.42 -11.63
C SER A 188 7.18 -1.05 -11.79
N ASN A 189 8.09 -1.92 -12.18
CA ASN A 189 7.78 -3.35 -12.33
C ASN A 189 7.47 -3.97 -10.97
N ASP A 190 6.25 -4.44 -10.79
CA ASP A 190 5.79 -5.13 -9.59
C ASP A 190 4.56 -5.99 -9.93
N HIS A 191 4.33 -7.05 -9.15
CA HIS A 191 3.13 -7.89 -9.25
C HIS A 191 2.82 -8.50 -10.65
N LEU A 192 3.87 -8.74 -11.47
CA LEU A 192 3.69 -9.34 -12.79
C LEU A 192 3.25 -10.80 -12.73
N ASP A 193 3.55 -11.47 -11.63
CA ASP A 193 3.05 -12.80 -11.29
C ASP A 193 1.52 -12.86 -11.19
N TRP A 194 0.89 -11.77 -10.77
CA TRP A 194 -0.57 -11.66 -10.63
C TRP A 194 -1.23 -11.04 -11.87
N HIS A 195 -0.66 -9.96 -12.43
CA HIS A 195 -1.21 -9.21 -13.56
C HIS A 195 -0.85 -9.81 -14.93
N ILE A 196 0.07 -10.80 -14.98
CA ILE A 196 0.60 -11.47 -16.16
C ILE A 196 1.44 -10.54 -17.05
N THR A 197 0.96 -9.32 -17.34
CA THR A 197 1.67 -8.36 -18.19
C THR A 197 1.79 -6.99 -17.51
N LYS A 198 2.83 -6.24 -17.89
CA LYS A 198 3.02 -4.86 -17.48
C LYS A 198 1.85 -3.96 -17.94
N SER A 199 1.30 -4.24 -19.12
CA SER A 199 0.14 -3.52 -19.66
C SER A 199 -1.08 -3.68 -18.78
N ASN A 200 -1.39 -4.90 -18.33
CA ASN A 200 -2.50 -5.16 -17.41
C ASN A 200 -2.32 -4.44 -16.07
N TYR A 201 -1.09 -4.44 -15.55
CA TYR A 201 -0.75 -3.72 -14.33
C TYR A 201 -0.98 -2.20 -14.46
N ILE A 202 -0.51 -1.59 -15.55
CA ILE A 202 -0.74 -0.18 -15.85
C ILE A 202 -2.23 0.10 -16.01
N ASN A 203 -2.92 -0.70 -16.83
CA ASN A 203 -4.36 -0.54 -17.11
C ASN A 203 -5.20 -0.64 -15.83
N SER A 204 -4.85 -1.55 -14.91
CA SER A 204 -5.54 -1.65 -13.62
C SER A 204 -5.47 -0.34 -12.85
N LYS A 205 -4.29 0.28 -12.72
CA LYS A 205 -4.12 1.55 -12.00
C LYS A 205 -4.84 2.72 -12.67
N PHE A 206 -4.91 2.74 -14.00
CA PHE A 206 -5.62 3.79 -14.75
C PHE A 206 -7.15 3.76 -14.55
N ARG A 207 -7.71 2.68 -13.99
CA ARG A 207 -9.16 2.61 -13.70
C ARG A 207 -9.63 3.69 -12.73
N ILE A 208 -8.76 4.25 -11.89
CA ILE A 208 -9.12 5.36 -10.99
C ILE A 208 -9.61 6.61 -11.73
N PHE A 209 -9.24 6.76 -13.00
CA PHE A 209 -9.61 7.90 -13.85
C PHE A 209 -10.80 7.63 -14.78
N LYS A 210 -11.17 6.33 -14.96
CA LYS A 210 -12.11 5.88 -16.02
C LYS A 210 -13.44 6.62 -16.00
N ASN A 211 -14.03 6.83 -14.83
CA ASN A 211 -15.36 7.43 -14.70
C ASN A 211 -15.32 8.89 -14.23
N GLN A 212 -14.14 9.52 -14.19
CA GLN A 212 -14.05 10.94 -13.86
C GLN A 212 -14.75 11.82 -14.91
N LYS A 213 -15.35 12.92 -14.44
CA LYS A 213 -15.93 13.98 -15.25
C LYS A 213 -14.97 15.16 -15.36
N LYS A 214 -15.23 16.14 -16.22
CA LYS A 214 -14.45 17.38 -16.36
C LYS A 214 -14.28 18.14 -15.03
N SER A 215 -15.24 17.99 -14.10
CA SER A 215 -15.18 18.61 -12.77
C SER A 215 -14.32 17.85 -11.76
N ASP A 216 -13.86 16.64 -12.05
CA ASP A 216 -13.02 15.81 -11.18
C ASP A 216 -11.54 16.00 -11.56
N PHE A 217 -10.61 15.73 -10.64
CA PHE A 217 -9.19 16.05 -10.81
C PHE A 217 -8.32 14.81 -10.84
N ALA A 218 -7.45 14.72 -11.85
CA ALA A 218 -6.44 13.69 -12.01
C ALA A 218 -5.05 14.28 -11.76
N PHE A 219 -4.16 13.59 -11.00
CA PHE A 219 -2.82 14.06 -10.66
C PHE A 219 -1.77 13.05 -11.14
N LEU A 220 -0.84 13.53 -11.98
CA LEU A 220 0.27 12.77 -12.58
C LEU A 220 1.52 13.65 -12.68
N ASP A 221 2.71 13.05 -12.56
CA ASP A 221 4.00 13.75 -12.73
C ASP A 221 4.86 13.21 -13.89
N ASN A 222 4.63 11.99 -14.31
CA ASN A 222 5.47 11.28 -15.28
C ASN A 222 4.98 11.47 -16.71
N LYS A 223 5.86 11.89 -17.63
CA LYS A 223 5.54 12.11 -19.05
C LYS A 223 4.89 10.89 -19.74
N GLN A 224 5.38 9.67 -19.46
CA GLN A 224 4.79 8.46 -20.04
C GLN A 224 3.36 8.22 -19.55
N LEU A 225 3.09 8.41 -18.25
CA LEU A 225 1.76 8.25 -17.67
C LEU A 225 0.79 9.34 -18.19
N ILE A 226 1.29 10.57 -18.35
CA ILE A 226 0.53 11.68 -18.93
C ILE A 226 0.14 11.37 -20.39
N ASN A 227 1.05 10.81 -21.17
CA ASN A 227 0.77 10.39 -22.54
C ASN A 227 -0.27 9.28 -22.62
N ILE A 228 -0.19 8.28 -21.72
CA ILE A 228 -1.22 7.24 -21.61
C ILE A 228 -2.57 7.84 -21.24
N TYR A 229 -2.61 8.79 -20.28
CA TYR A 229 -3.83 9.48 -19.87
C TYR A 229 -4.52 10.16 -21.06
N LYS A 230 -3.73 10.93 -21.85
CA LYS A 230 -4.22 11.62 -23.05
C LYS A 230 -4.68 10.66 -24.14
N LYS A 231 -3.87 9.62 -24.46
CA LYS A 231 -4.26 8.58 -25.45
C LYS A 231 -5.56 7.87 -25.11
N LYS A 232 -5.84 7.64 -23.81
CA LYS A 232 -7.09 7.04 -23.33
C LYS A 232 -8.27 8.03 -23.34
N LYS A 233 -8.10 9.29 -23.77
CA LYS A 233 -9.14 10.33 -23.83
C LYS A 233 -9.94 10.45 -22.52
N LEU A 234 -9.25 10.38 -21.37
CA LEU A 234 -9.86 10.43 -20.03
C LEU A 234 -10.40 11.84 -19.76
N LYS A 235 -11.57 11.93 -19.10
CA LYS A 235 -12.35 13.18 -19.00
C LYS A 235 -12.00 14.06 -17.80
N GLY A 236 -11.27 13.54 -16.79
CA GLY A 236 -10.89 14.31 -15.61
C GLY A 236 -9.98 15.49 -15.94
N ASN A 237 -10.04 16.55 -15.14
CA ASN A 237 -9.12 17.68 -15.26
C ASN A 237 -7.72 17.24 -14.85
N LEU A 238 -6.81 17.14 -15.81
CA LEU A 238 -5.44 16.70 -15.61
C LEU A 238 -4.58 17.79 -14.96
N ASN A 239 -4.08 17.52 -13.79
CA ASN A 239 -3.12 18.35 -13.06
C ASN A 239 -1.76 17.68 -13.13
N ILE A 240 -0.85 18.28 -13.90
CA ILE A 240 0.53 17.86 -14.02
C ILE A 240 1.29 18.37 -12.81
N ILE A 241 1.86 17.44 -12.06
CA ILE A 241 2.62 17.74 -10.85
C ILE A 241 4.02 18.24 -11.21
N SER A 242 4.42 19.34 -10.61
CA SER A 242 5.77 19.90 -10.77
C SER A 242 6.35 20.36 -9.44
N ASN A 243 7.68 20.33 -9.34
CA ASN A 243 8.41 20.82 -8.16
C ASN A 243 8.60 22.35 -8.17
N LYS A 244 8.25 23.05 -9.26
CA LYS A 244 8.65 24.44 -9.46
C LYS A 244 8.22 25.36 -8.31
N ASN A 245 6.93 25.39 -8.01
CA ASN A 245 6.38 26.23 -6.94
C ASN A 245 6.52 25.59 -5.53
N PHE A 246 6.80 24.30 -5.48
CA PHE A 246 6.92 23.58 -4.22
C PHE A 246 8.28 23.81 -3.53
N LYS A 247 9.35 24.15 -4.27
CA LYS A 247 10.69 24.36 -3.71
C LYS A 247 10.70 25.37 -2.56
N LEU A 248 10.03 26.52 -2.72
CA LEU A 248 9.93 27.55 -1.69
C LEU A 248 9.17 27.11 -0.43
N ILE A 249 8.16 26.26 -0.63
CA ILE A 249 7.40 25.68 0.48
C ILE A 249 8.23 24.62 1.22
N LYS A 250 8.97 23.80 0.47
CA LYS A 250 9.79 22.71 1.03
C LYS A 250 10.85 23.23 2.01
N ILE A 251 11.48 24.36 1.73
CA ILE A 251 12.52 24.98 2.59
C ILE A 251 11.97 25.30 3.99
N LYS A 252 10.68 25.65 4.09
CA LYS A 252 10.00 25.96 5.37
C LYS A 252 9.59 24.73 6.17
N ILE A 253 9.68 23.54 5.59
CA ILE A 253 9.34 22.26 6.26
C ILE A 253 10.59 21.69 6.94
N LYS A 254 10.65 21.80 8.26
CA LYS A 254 11.76 21.34 9.11
C LYS A 254 11.51 19.91 9.64
N ASN A 255 11.16 18.99 8.77
CA ASN A 255 10.85 17.61 9.16
C ASN A 255 11.73 16.64 8.36
N ILE A 256 12.64 15.97 9.07
CA ILE A 256 13.63 15.02 8.52
C ILE A 256 12.97 13.86 7.73
N TYR A 257 11.73 13.49 8.07
CA TYR A 257 10.99 12.46 7.35
C TYR A 257 10.85 12.76 5.85
N PHE A 258 10.82 14.05 5.48
CA PHE A 258 10.65 14.49 4.09
C PHE A 258 11.96 14.81 3.37
N GLU A 259 13.11 14.51 3.95
CA GLU A 259 14.42 14.72 3.30
C GLU A 259 14.71 13.65 2.23
N THR A 260 14.08 12.46 2.33
CA THR A 260 14.25 11.42 1.33
C THR A 260 13.50 11.75 0.03
N ASN A 261 14.08 11.42 -1.13
CA ASN A 261 13.50 11.70 -2.44
C ASN A 261 12.06 11.16 -2.58
N ILE A 262 11.79 9.95 -2.08
CA ILE A 262 10.44 9.35 -2.16
C ILE A 262 9.44 10.11 -1.30
N ASN A 263 9.80 10.41 -0.07
CA ASN A 263 8.87 11.14 0.81
C ASN A 263 8.67 12.56 0.33
N ASN A 264 9.70 13.19 -0.25
CA ASN A 264 9.58 14.47 -0.90
C ASN A 264 8.61 14.42 -2.10
N GLN A 265 8.70 13.39 -2.95
CA GLN A 265 7.76 13.22 -4.07
C GLN A 265 6.31 13.03 -3.59
N ASN A 266 6.10 12.19 -2.55
CA ASN A 266 4.78 12.01 -1.95
C ASN A 266 4.23 13.34 -1.40
N LEU A 267 5.10 14.16 -0.82
CA LEU A 267 4.75 15.47 -0.29
C LEU A 267 4.31 16.44 -1.39
N VAL A 268 5.00 16.44 -2.53
CA VAL A 268 4.65 17.26 -3.71
C VAL A 268 3.24 16.94 -4.21
N PHE A 269 2.88 15.68 -4.34
CA PHE A 269 1.52 15.27 -4.70
C PHE A 269 0.47 15.76 -3.69
N ALA A 270 0.76 15.61 -2.39
CA ALA A 270 -0.12 16.10 -1.34
C ALA A 270 -0.29 17.63 -1.42
N TYR A 271 0.80 18.38 -1.65
CA TYR A 271 0.77 19.84 -1.82
C TYR A 271 -0.13 20.27 -2.98
N HIS A 272 0.02 19.67 -4.16
CA HIS A 272 -0.83 20.00 -5.31
C HIS A 272 -2.31 19.68 -5.05
N LEU A 273 -2.61 18.60 -4.33
CA LEU A 273 -3.97 18.29 -3.92
C LEU A 273 -4.54 19.37 -2.98
N ILE A 274 -3.79 19.78 -1.94
CA ILE A 274 -4.29 20.73 -0.96
C ILE A 274 -4.51 22.13 -1.57
N LYS A 275 -3.74 22.50 -2.59
CA LYS A 275 -3.99 23.74 -3.36
C LYS A 275 -5.34 23.68 -4.08
N LYS A 276 -5.73 22.52 -4.63
CA LYS A 276 -7.09 22.32 -5.22
C LYS A 276 -8.20 22.32 -4.17
N LEU A 277 -7.87 21.98 -2.93
CA LEU A 277 -8.79 22.06 -1.78
C LEU A 277 -8.81 23.45 -1.12
N LYS A 278 -8.07 24.44 -1.66
CA LYS A 278 -7.94 25.81 -1.15
C LYS A 278 -7.47 25.85 0.32
N ILE A 279 -6.53 24.96 0.68
CA ILE A 279 -5.85 24.96 1.97
C ILE A 279 -4.59 25.86 1.85
N SER A 280 -4.34 26.70 2.86
CA SER A 280 -3.22 27.62 2.85
C SER A 280 -1.86 26.93 2.98
N ASP A 281 -0.81 27.57 2.49
CA ASP A 281 0.56 27.09 2.59
C ASP A 281 1.02 26.99 4.05
N ASN A 282 0.60 27.93 4.90
CA ASN A 282 0.92 27.90 6.32
C ASN A 282 0.31 26.67 7.01
N THR A 283 -0.96 26.34 6.75
CA THR A 283 -1.58 25.13 7.26
C THR A 283 -0.83 23.87 6.82
N PHE A 284 -0.40 23.83 5.54
CA PHE A 284 0.38 22.72 5.03
C PHE A 284 1.73 22.60 5.74
N ILE A 285 2.51 23.68 5.82
CA ILE A 285 3.82 23.70 6.47
C ILE A 285 3.73 23.24 7.92
N ASN A 286 2.79 23.82 8.69
CA ASN A 286 2.58 23.46 10.10
C ASN A 286 2.20 21.98 10.26
N SER A 287 1.29 21.48 9.42
CA SER A 287 0.93 20.06 9.43
C SER A 287 2.12 19.16 9.11
N MET A 288 2.98 19.54 8.17
CA MET A 288 4.15 18.73 7.82
C MET A 288 5.23 18.75 8.88
N ASN A 289 5.38 19.85 9.60
CA ASN A 289 6.31 19.94 10.74
C ASN A 289 5.91 19.03 11.90
N THR A 290 4.62 18.75 12.08
CA THR A 290 4.08 17.85 13.12
C THR A 290 3.87 16.40 12.64
N PHE A 291 4.08 16.11 11.36
CA PHE A 291 3.86 14.77 10.81
C PHE A 291 4.91 13.76 11.31
N LYS A 292 4.46 12.72 12.00
CA LYS A 292 5.35 11.70 12.61
C LYS A 292 5.78 10.56 11.68
N GLY A 293 5.39 10.61 10.39
CA GLY A 293 5.65 9.51 9.46
C GLY A 293 4.69 8.33 9.64
N LEU A 294 5.04 7.22 9.01
CA LEU A 294 4.33 5.94 9.18
C LEU A 294 5.21 4.98 9.96
N ASP A 295 4.56 4.21 10.84
CA ASP A 295 5.22 3.10 11.50
C ASP A 295 5.81 2.12 10.49
N HIS A 296 7.01 1.64 10.79
CA HIS A 296 7.72 0.63 9.99
C HIS A 296 8.06 1.03 8.54
N ARG A 297 8.00 2.33 8.21
CA ARG A 297 8.37 2.86 6.88
C ARG A 297 9.41 3.94 7.00
N TYR A 298 10.67 3.57 6.89
CA TYR A 298 11.82 4.46 7.10
C TYR A 298 11.67 5.32 8.36
N GLN A 299 11.12 4.70 9.41
CA GLN A 299 10.82 5.37 10.68
C GLN A 299 12.08 5.48 11.53
N ILE A 300 12.52 6.69 11.85
CA ILE A 300 13.57 6.92 12.81
C ILE A 300 13.00 6.65 14.21
N ILE A 301 13.50 5.62 14.89
CA ILE A 301 13.03 5.18 16.20
C ILE A 301 13.98 5.55 17.34
N TYR A 302 15.24 5.83 16.99
CA TYR A 302 16.27 6.32 17.91
C TYR A 302 17.28 7.17 17.15
N LYS A 303 17.73 8.26 17.73
CA LYS A 303 18.77 9.11 17.15
C LYS A 303 19.55 9.85 18.26
N ASN A 304 20.88 9.81 18.18
CA ASN A 304 21.78 10.67 18.93
C ASN A 304 22.88 11.24 18.01
N LYS A 305 23.93 11.84 18.56
CA LYS A 305 25.04 12.42 17.79
C LYS A 305 25.81 11.39 16.93
N PHE A 306 25.77 10.10 17.28
CA PHE A 306 26.61 9.06 16.71
C PHE A 306 25.84 8.02 15.91
N ILE A 307 24.61 7.73 16.30
CA ILE A 307 23.82 6.61 15.79
C ILE A 307 22.39 7.03 15.48
N THR A 308 21.89 6.54 14.34
CA THR A 308 20.49 6.64 13.96
C THR A 308 19.94 5.23 13.72
N CYS A 309 18.85 4.84 14.40
CA CYS A 309 18.18 3.55 14.17
C CYS A 309 16.90 3.78 13.35
N ILE A 310 16.80 3.08 12.23
CA ILE A 310 15.72 3.24 11.26
C ILE A 310 14.95 1.91 11.14
N ASN A 311 13.65 1.97 11.38
CA ASN A 311 12.72 0.87 11.19
C ASN A 311 12.02 1.00 9.83
N ASP A 312 12.35 0.09 8.92
CA ASP A 312 11.76 0.01 7.58
C ASP A 312 11.25 -1.43 7.33
N SER A 313 10.66 -2.05 8.36
CA SER A 313 10.16 -3.43 8.31
C SER A 313 9.16 -3.68 7.18
N LYS A 314 8.50 -2.65 6.68
CA LYS A 314 7.57 -2.70 5.54
C LYS A 314 8.27 -2.90 4.19
N ALA A 315 9.57 -2.73 4.08
CA ALA A 315 10.33 -3.01 2.86
C ALA A 315 10.43 -4.54 2.63
N THR A 316 9.44 -5.10 1.95
CA THR A 316 9.28 -6.55 1.71
C THR A 316 9.88 -7.02 0.39
N SER A 317 10.65 -6.18 -0.29
CA SER A 317 11.43 -6.51 -1.50
C SER A 317 12.72 -5.71 -1.52
N PHE A 318 13.70 -6.16 -2.31
CA PHE A 318 14.96 -5.41 -2.45
C PHE A 318 14.76 -4.04 -3.10
N ASP A 319 13.82 -3.94 -4.04
CA ASP A 319 13.48 -2.65 -4.68
C ASP A 319 12.95 -1.62 -3.68
N ALA A 320 12.13 -2.05 -2.73
CA ALA A 320 11.67 -1.18 -1.63
C ALA A 320 12.81 -0.72 -0.72
N THR A 321 13.78 -1.60 -0.43
CA THR A 321 14.94 -1.32 0.43
C THR A 321 15.97 -0.38 -0.22
N LYS A 322 16.11 -0.38 -1.54
CA LYS A 322 17.09 0.45 -2.26
C LYS A 322 17.09 1.90 -1.79
N HIS A 323 15.91 2.47 -1.58
CA HIS A 323 15.79 3.86 -1.17
C HIS A 323 16.39 4.15 0.19
N ALA A 324 16.20 3.23 1.15
CA ALA A 324 16.80 3.35 2.46
C ALA A 324 18.33 3.26 2.39
N LEU A 325 18.86 2.35 1.56
CA LEU A 325 20.28 2.17 1.33
C LEU A 325 20.94 3.35 0.59
N MET A 326 20.21 4.02 -0.29
CA MET A 326 20.71 5.19 -1.04
C MET A 326 20.73 6.47 -0.18
N ASN A 327 19.79 6.61 0.76
CA ASN A 327 19.65 7.81 1.58
C ASN A 327 20.38 7.77 2.91
N SER A 328 21.12 6.70 3.21
CA SER A 328 21.89 6.55 4.43
C SER A 328 23.36 6.25 4.12
N LYS A 329 24.25 6.56 5.03
CA LYS A 329 25.70 6.22 4.98
C LYS A 329 26.10 5.47 6.24
N ASN A 330 27.22 4.76 6.19
CA ASN A 330 27.74 3.96 7.31
C ASN A 330 26.70 3.00 7.89
N ILE A 331 26.08 2.20 7.01
CA ILE A 331 24.91 1.38 7.30
C ILE A 331 25.34 0.02 7.85
N TYR A 332 24.85 -0.32 9.04
CA TYR A 332 24.71 -1.68 9.56
C TYR A 332 23.32 -2.17 9.17
N TRP A 333 23.26 -3.00 8.14
CA TRP A 333 21.99 -3.35 7.49
C TRP A 333 21.45 -4.69 7.96
N ILE A 334 20.30 -4.71 8.62
CA ILE A 334 19.59 -5.93 9.00
C ILE A 334 18.62 -6.28 7.87
N LEU A 335 18.80 -7.47 7.29
CA LEU A 335 18.02 -7.98 6.16
C LEU A 335 17.68 -9.45 6.34
N GLY A 336 16.59 -9.91 5.69
CA GLY A 336 16.20 -11.31 5.74
C GLY A 336 14.70 -11.53 5.94
N GLY A 337 14.26 -12.77 5.73
CA GLY A 337 12.88 -13.19 5.72
C GLY A 337 12.57 -14.05 4.50
N LEU A 338 11.31 -14.08 4.08
CA LEU A 338 10.86 -14.79 2.88
C LEU A 338 11.05 -13.90 1.64
N PRO A 339 12.05 -14.17 0.76
CA PRO A 339 12.35 -13.32 -0.38
C PRO A 339 11.27 -13.44 -1.45
N LYS A 340 11.05 -12.38 -2.23
CA LYS A 340 10.21 -12.43 -3.42
C LYS A 340 10.89 -13.24 -4.52
N ARG A 341 10.13 -14.07 -5.22
CA ARG A 341 10.61 -14.78 -6.41
C ARG A 341 11.04 -13.76 -7.48
N GLY A 342 12.26 -13.89 -7.99
CA GLY A 342 12.83 -13.00 -9.01
C GLY A 342 13.43 -11.69 -8.48
N ASP A 343 13.54 -11.49 -7.16
CA ASP A 343 14.22 -10.33 -6.58
C ASP A 343 15.73 -10.37 -6.92
N ILE A 344 16.25 -9.30 -7.53
CA ILE A 344 17.66 -9.17 -7.94
C ILE A 344 18.33 -8.09 -7.11
N PHE A 345 19.42 -8.48 -6.41
CA PHE A 345 20.22 -7.59 -5.57
C PHE A 345 21.32 -6.89 -6.39
N ASN A 346 21.08 -5.65 -6.77
CA ASN A 346 22.04 -4.80 -7.48
C ASN A 346 22.50 -3.65 -6.57
N PHE A 347 23.79 -3.63 -6.23
CA PHE A 347 24.41 -2.70 -5.28
C PHE A 347 25.18 -1.55 -5.94
N LYS A 348 25.16 -1.42 -7.28
CA LYS A 348 26.02 -0.51 -8.05
C LYS A 348 26.12 0.91 -7.46
N ASN A 349 24.99 1.47 -7.00
CA ASN A 349 24.92 2.89 -6.62
C ASN A 349 25.06 3.14 -5.10
N PHE A 350 25.07 2.12 -4.24
CA PHE A 350 25.06 2.30 -2.79
C PHE A 350 25.90 1.28 -1.99
N LYS A 351 26.69 0.43 -2.68
CA LYS A 351 27.60 -0.52 -2.02
C LYS A 351 28.46 0.16 -0.96
N LYS A 352 29.04 1.31 -1.28
CA LYS A 352 29.91 2.11 -0.38
C LYS A 352 29.21 2.65 0.86
N ASN A 353 27.89 2.68 0.88
CA ASN A 353 27.10 3.13 2.03
C ASN A 353 26.96 2.05 3.10
N ILE A 354 27.16 0.77 2.74
CA ILE A 354 26.93 -0.39 3.60
C ILE A 354 28.26 -0.81 4.23
N ILE A 355 28.33 -0.81 5.57
CA ILE A 355 29.46 -1.34 6.31
C ILE A 355 29.36 -2.86 6.33
N ARG A 356 28.22 -3.40 6.78
CA ARG A 356 27.99 -4.84 6.90
C ARG A 356 26.51 -5.19 6.87
N GLY A 357 26.19 -6.33 6.26
CA GLY A 357 24.86 -6.95 6.29
C GLY A 357 24.70 -7.96 7.42
N TYR A 358 23.54 -8.00 8.07
CA TYR A 358 23.20 -8.94 9.13
C TYR A 358 21.96 -9.74 8.70
N VAL A 359 22.16 -10.99 8.28
CA VAL A 359 21.13 -11.82 7.69
C VAL A 359 20.32 -12.54 8.76
N ILE A 360 19.01 -12.28 8.80
CA ILE A 360 18.06 -12.94 9.68
C ILE A 360 17.12 -13.86 8.89
N GLY A 361 16.32 -14.69 9.59
CA GLY A 361 15.32 -15.56 8.98
C GLY A 361 15.85 -16.92 8.55
N ARG A 362 14.99 -17.68 7.88
CA ARG A 362 15.25 -19.08 7.48
C ARG A 362 15.91 -19.23 6.11
N ASN A 363 15.75 -18.26 5.21
CA ASN A 363 16.18 -18.34 3.81
C ASN A 363 17.66 -17.95 3.59
N ILE A 364 18.56 -18.44 4.44
CA ILE A 364 19.97 -18.04 4.50
C ILE A 364 20.69 -18.24 3.15
N ASN A 365 20.45 -19.35 2.46
CA ASN A 365 21.12 -19.68 1.20
C ASN A 365 20.82 -18.69 0.07
N PHE A 366 19.58 -18.17 0.02
CA PHE A 366 19.21 -17.10 -0.91
C PHE A 366 20.06 -15.87 -0.70
N TYR A 367 20.19 -15.42 0.57
CA TYR A 367 20.96 -14.22 0.89
C TYR A 367 22.45 -14.43 0.71
N LYS A 368 23.02 -15.57 1.11
CA LYS A 368 24.42 -15.93 0.80
C LYS A 368 24.74 -15.78 -0.68
N LYS A 369 23.91 -16.38 -1.56
CA LYS A 369 24.08 -16.30 -3.02
C LYS A 369 24.05 -14.85 -3.53
N ASN A 370 23.16 -14.03 -3.02
CA ASN A 370 22.97 -12.66 -3.51
C ASN A 370 23.94 -11.63 -2.93
N LEU A 371 24.54 -11.90 -1.76
CA LEU A 371 25.45 -10.98 -1.05
C LEU A 371 26.92 -11.32 -1.25
N LYS A 372 27.26 -12.60 -1.48
CA LYS A 372 28.65 -13.08 -1.65
C LYS A 372 29.36 -12.26 -2.74
N LYS A 373 30.60 -11.83 -2.47
CA LYS A 373 31.44 -10.96 -3.33
C LYS A 373 30.86 -9.56 -3.60
N LYS A 374 29.71 -9.18 -3.03
CA LYS A 374 29.08 -7.86 -3.23
C LYS A 374 29.23 -6.95 -2.02
N ILE A 375 28.93 -7.46 -0.82
CA ILE A 375 29.08 -6.73 0.44
C ILE A 375 29.58 -7.70 1.53
N ASP A 376 30.17 -7.16 2.60
CA ASP A 376 30.46 -7.93 3.81
C ASP A 376 29.17 -8.26 4.56
N PHE A 377 29.02 -9.48 5.07
CA PHE A 377 27.84 -9.90 5.81
C PHE A 377 28.10 -11.04 6.80
N VAL A 378 27.25 -11.14 7.81
CA VAL A 378 27.20 -12.22 8.79
C VAL A 378 25.81 -12.83 8.87
N ILE A 379 25.74 -14.10 9.28
CA ILE A 379 24.47 -14.81 9.48
C ILE A 379 24.08 -14.72 10.95
N SER A 380 23.05 -13.93 11.21
CA SER A 380 22.55 -13.67 12.58
C SER A 380 21.37 -14.57 12.97
N LYS A 381 20.62 -15.10 12.00
CA LYS A 381 19.41 -15.93 12.16
C LYS A 381 18.23 -15.22 12.82
N THR A 382 18.43 -14.48 13.93
CA THR A 382 17.36 -13.76 14.65
C THR A 382 17.65 -12.27 14.71
N LEU A 383 16.58 -11.47 14.87
CA LEU A 383 16.68 -10.02 14.97
C LEU A 383 17.49 -9.59 16.21
N GLN A 384 17.24 -10.25 17.35
CA GLN A 384 17.98 -9.99 18.59
C GLN A 384 19.48 -10.21 18.41
N LYS A 385 19.88 -11.35 17.84
CA LYS A 385 21.31 -11.66 17.61
C LYS A 385 21.97 -10.66 16.66
N ALA A 386 21.24 -10.23 15.61
CA ALA A 386 21.72 -9.19 14.69
C ALA A 386 22.04 -7.88 15.43
N ILE A 387 21.13 -7.41 16.29
CA ILE A 387 21.30 -6.18 17.05
C ILE A 387 22.49 -6.30 18.02
N ILE A 388 22.62 -7.42 18.74
CA ILE A 388 23.76 -7.66 19.65
C ILE A 388 25.08 -7.60 18.88
N GLN A 389 25.18 -8.29 17.74
CA GLN A 389 26.38 -8.27 16.90
C GLN A 389 26.68 -6.86 16.36
N ILE A 390 25.67 -6.07 16.03
CA ILE A 390 25.83 -4.68 15.62
C ILE A 390 26.37 -3.84 16.78
N CYS A 391 25.83 -3.98 17.99
CA CYS A 391 26.31 -3.26 19.17
C CYS A 391 27.80 -3.50 19.40
N PHE A 392 28.26 -4.75 19.31
CA PHE A 392 29.70 -5.07 19.40
C PHE A 392 30.50 -4.44 18.26
N SER A 393 30.03 -4.51 17.01
CA SER A 393 30.72 -3.93 15.86
C SER A 393 30.83 -2.41 15.96
N ILE A 394 29.80 -1.73 16.45
CA ILE A 394 29.76 -0.26 16.61
C ILE A 394 30.80 0.22 17.66
N LYS A 395 31.02 -0.55 18.72
CA LYS A 395 31.96 -0.20 19.78
C LYS A 395 33.40 0.05 19.26
N TYR A 396 33.79 -0.70 18.24
CA TYR A 396 35.13 -0.63 17.65
C TYR A 396 35.20 0.18 16.35
N ASP A 397 34.06 0.67 15.83
CA ASP A 397 34.04 1.46 14.62
C ASP A 397 34.17 2.97 14.94
N LYS A 398 35.25 3.59 14.46
CA LYS A 398 35.53 5.03 14.64
C LYS A 398 34.70 5.95 13.75
N LYS A 399 33.90 5.43 12.80
CA LYS A 399 33.10 6.25 11.91
C LYS A 399 32.02 7.02 12.67
N LYS A 400 31.79 8.28 12.27
CA LYS A 400 30.70 9.13 12.78
C LYS A 400 29.41 8.86 12.01
N ASN A 401 28.26 9.20 12.60
CA ASN A 401 26.93 9.12 11.95
C ASN A 401 26.59 7.71 11.44
N LYS A 402 26.69 6.70 12.28
CA LYS A 402 26.35 5.31 11.97
C LYS A 402 24.83 5.14 11.86
N VAL A 403 24.38 4.28 10.95
CA VAL A 403 22.98 3.96 10.78
C VAL A 403 22.73 2.47 10.98
N ILE A 404 21.90 2.12 11.95
CA ILE A 404 21.34 0.77 12.09
C ILE A 404 20.04 0.77 11.28
N LEU A 405 20.09 0.16 10.11
CA LEU A 405 18.97 0.10 9.19
C LEU A 405 18.31 -1.28 9.22
N PHE A 406 17.09 -1.34 9.73
CA PHE A 406 16.24 -2.52 9.61
C PHE A 406 15.34 -2.38 8.39
N SER A 407 15.78 -2.87 7.24
CA SER A 407 15.04 -2.88 5.96
C SER A 407 15.19 -4.26 5.33
N PRO A 408 14.28 -5.19 5.65
CA PRO A 408 14.50 -6.64 5.49
C PRO A 408 14.60 -7.14 4.05
N SER A 409 14.13 -6.41 3.06
CA SER A 409 14.07 -6.84 1.65
C SER A 409 13.25 -8.11 1.42
N ALA A 410 12.37 -8.46 2.35
CA ALA A 410 11.61 -9.71 2.33
C ALA A 410 10.33 -9.65 3.16
N ALA A 411 9.38 -10.50 2.84
CA ALA A 411 8.21 -10.72 3.69
C ALA A 411 8.62 -11.36 5.03
N SER A 412 7.79 -11.18 6.06
CA SER A 412 8.08 -11.57 7.45
C SER A 412 7.61 -12.97 7.84
N TYR A 413 6.86 -13.63 6.98
CA TYR A 413 6.08 -14.83 7.29
C TYR A 413 6.89 -16.10 7.66
N ASP A 414 8.21 -16.04 7.57
CA ASP A 414 9.11 -17.11 8.03
C ASP A 414 9.34 -17.10 9.55
N GLN A 415 9.21 -15.94 10.21
CA GLN A 415 9.45 -15.77 11.66
C GLN A 415 8.34 -14.99 12.38
N TYR A 416 7.51 -14.23 11.66
CA TYR A 416 6.49 -13.31 12.23
C TYR A 416 5.17 -13.43 11.48
N LYS A 417 4.05 -13.08 12.14
CA LYS A 417 2.71 -13.07 11.53
C LYS A 417 2.57 -12.01 10.43
N ASN A 418 3.25 -10.88 10.60
CA ASN A 418 3.20 -9.75 9.67
C ASN A 418 4.43 -8.85 9.86
N PHE A 419 4.56 -7.83 9.00
CA PHE A 419 5.69 -6.88 9.09
C PHE A 419 5.55 -5.91 10.27
N GLU A 420 4.36 -5.68 10.77
CA GLU A 420 4.08 -4.86 11.94
C GLU A 420 4.71 -5.51 13.18
N GLU A 421 4.39 -6.76 13.47
CA GLU A 421 4.98 -7.53 14.58
C GLU A 421 6.51 -7.55 14.52
N ARG A 422 7.06 -7.82 13.34
CA ARG A 422 8.51 -7.78 13.10
C ARG A 422 9.13 -6.40 13.38
N GLY A 423 8.45 -5.34 12.98
CA GLY A 423 8.90 -3.97 13.20
C GLY A 423 8.75 -3.51 14.64
N ASP A 424 7.74 -4.00 15.37
CA ASP A 424 7.55 -3.70 16.80
C ASP A 424 8.58 -4.41 17.65
N GLU A 425 8.97 -5.64 17.31
CA GLU A 425 10.10 -6.30 17.95
C GLU A 425 11.40 -5.51 17.77
N PHE A 426 11.67 -5.00 16.57
CA PHE A 426 12.83 -4.14 16.36
C PHE A 426 12.80 -2.89 17.26
N LYS A 427 11.64 -2.20 17.37
CA LYS A 427 11.49 -1.05 18.29
C LYS A 427 11.79 -1.44 19.73
N LYS A 428 11.26 -2.58 20.20
CA LYS A 428 11.46 -3.09 21.56
C LYS A 428 12.94 -3.37 21.82
N LEU A 429 13.61 -4.06 20.92
CA LEU A 429 15.03 -4.41 21.05
C LEU A 429 15.92 -3.16 21.00
N ILE A 430 15.69 -2.22 20.10
CA ILE A 430 16.46 -0.96 20.08
C ILE A 430 16.27 -0.18 21.39
N LYS A 431 15.06 -0.08 21.93
CA LYS A 431 14.81 0.57 23.22
C LYS A 431 15.58 -0.10 24.38
N LEU A 432 15.70 -1.42 24.34
CA LEU A 432 16.45 -2.20 25.34
C LEU A 432 17.97 -1.98 25.24
N TYR A 433 18.49 -2.06 24.01
CA TYR A 433 19.94 -2.02 23.80
C TYR A 433 20.51 -0.61 23.68
N ALA A 434 19.72 0.37 23.24
CA ALA A 434 20.18 1.76 23.12
C ALA A 434 20.67 2.34 24.43
N ARG A 435 19.97 2.06 25.55
CA ARG A 435 20.38 2.51 26.89
C ARG A 435 21.73 1.95 27.36
N LYS A 436 22.14 0.78 26.82
CA LYS A 436 23.35 0.06 27.24
C LYS A 436 24.55 0.31 26.32
N TYR A 437 24.33 0.55 25.03
CA TYR A 437 25.37 0.52 24.01
C TYR A 437 25.45 1.78 23.13
N PHE A 438 24.48 2.68 23.17
CA PHE A 438 24.38 3.89 22.34
C PHE A 438 24.30 5.15 23.19
#